data_5510a2abc7af0e639fe70a4420a3c1ea
#
_entry.id   5510a2abc7af0e639fe70a4420a3c1ea
#
_cell.length_a   1.000
_cell.length_b   1.000
_cell.length_c   1.000
_cell.angle_alpha   90.00
_cell.angle_beta   90.00
_cell.angle_gamma   90.00
#
_symmetry.space_group_name_H-M   'P 1'
#
loop_
_entity.id
_entity.type
_entity.pdbx_description
1 polymer ?
#
loop_
_entity_poly.entity_id
_entity_poly.type
_entity_poly.pdbx_seq_one_letter_code
_entity_poly.pdbx_strand_id
1 'polypeptide(L)'
;MAFGTPLALMALLSVIPLIVLYLLRPKPLVVRIPSVMFLMQVEEKKRFFTSITKLIKDPLFLIQLLVLIMLSLAAAAPYIITNEPLSDEHTVLVIDMSASMQTDDRFQEAINKAKDYVSKTNSIVLAHNVPVTLLEGQDATTAQKTLSTLRPGATVADISAAMGTGMRMLSQGGGRLIVISDLTNWEGEDPVSAKNLAESYGLKVEFVKIGNTADNIGIIQGRLETTQSGYTYSCVLKNYGGSDRNVPIEIITTDGESTVKNIDLPVKAKSTQQFILTNMSAGITTIKISRDDSLPVDNTAYVSIPRISNKRILFVSDQSLLPSMTSVSLMPGIGTTSATVVPQDLARFSVVVVAKADQSLSSGEISLLSSYINGGGKVIFIASDSLAAQGADLELQKLLPVRTSIIETQKRGLQMKVNQSTRLTDDLALDDIAVYKYLNATPRLGATNLVVADKGTPMLAFTAVGEGTVVYVGFSDQLGEMAWNNFHNLPDFPVFWFKLVGWLGGSGDISEYNLKTGAISTLSKEQQIKTPDGTETTKRVLYSSAGLYEVAGRTIAVNLYNDKESDTTIDASDVMERASSKDKHDVVRAKTYESKNYLDTIMIALVLLLVILELYIIKKRGEL
;
A
#
# COMPACT_ATOMS: atom_id res chain seq x y z
N MET A 1 5.01 11.69 -43.40
CA MET A 1 5.88 12.44 -42.46
C MET A 1 5.01 13.45 -41.73
N ALA A 2 5.12 13.52 -40.42
CA ALA A 2 4.50 14.53 -39.60
C ALA A 2 5.57 15.21 -38.75
N PHE A 3 5.27 16.32 -38.11
CA PHE A 3 6.22 17.09 -37.32
C PHE A 3 5.83 17.08 -35.85
N GLY A 4 6.78 16.83 -34.97
CA GLY A 4 6.60 16.84 -33.53
C GLY A 4 6.38 18.25 -32.97
N THR A 5 7.08 19.23 -33.54
CA THR A 5 7.01 20.65 -33.17
C THR A 5 6.82 21.53 -34.42
N PRO A 6 5.61 21.56 -35.01
CA PRO A 6 5.38 22.28 -36.29
C PRO A 6 5.66 23.78 -36.21
N LEU A 7 5.54 24.40 -35.04
CA LEU A 7 5.87 25.83 -34.84
C LEU A 7 7.36 26.11 -35.07
N ALA A 8 8.25 25.14 -34.91
CA ALA A 8 9.66 25.32 -35.18
C ALA A 8 9.96 25.55 -36.68
N LEU A 9 9.05 25.23 -37.60
CA LEU A 9 9.16 25.58 -39.01
C LEU A 9 9.21 27.12 -39.23
N MET A 10 8.73 27.91 -38.29
CA MET A 10 8.89 29.37 -38.36
C MET A 10 10.39 29.81 -38.36
N ALA A 11 11.29 28.94 -37.91
CA ALA A 11 12.72 29.15 -38.01
C ALA A 11 13.21 29.28 -39.48
N LEU A 12 12.47 28.78 -40.47
CA LEU A 12 12.72 29.00 -41.88
C LEU A 12 12.70 30.49 -42.27
N LEU A 13 12.04 31.36 -41.50
CA LEU A 13 12.09 32.82 -41.69
C LEU A 13 13.51 33.36 -41.50
N SER A 14 14.43 32.66 -40.86
CA SER A 14 15.85 33.03 -40.72
C SER A 14 16.60 33.02 -42.06
N VAL A 15 16.05 32.38 -43.09
CA VAL A 15 16.57 32.43 -44.45
C VAL A 15 16.50 33.85 -45.05
N ILE A 16 15.48 34.66 -44.66
CA ILE A 16 15.30 36.03 -45.16
C ILE A 16 16.48 36.95 -44.75
N PRO A 17 16.86 37.04 -43.46
CA PRO A 17 18.05 37.79 -43.08
C PRO A 17 19.33 37.30 -43.76
N LEU A 18 19.50 36.00 -43.98
CA LEU A 18 20.67 35.46 -44.69
C LEU A 18 20.73 36.00 -46.12
N ILE A 19 19.64 35.94 -46.86
CA ILE A 19 19.55 36.48 -48.24
C ILE A 19 19.85 37.97 -48.24
N VAL A 20 19.28 38.75 -47.32
CA VAL A 20 19.48 40.20 -47.22
C VAL A 20 20.97 40.52 -46.94
N LEU A 21 21.60 39.80 -46.01
CA LEU A 21 23.03 39.98 -45.69
C LEU A 21 23.91 39.72 -46.92
N TYR A 22 23.63 38.71 -47.68
CA TYR A 22 24.40 38.41 -48.90
C TYR A 22 24.16 39.43 -50.04
N LEU A 23 22.93 39.99 -50.14
CA LEU A 23 22.63 41.07 -51.10
C LEU A 23 23.29 42.41 -50.73
N LEU A 24 23.47 42.67 -49.43
CA LEU A 24 24.07 43.91 -48.91
C LEU A 24 25.60 43.84 -48.80
N ARG A 25 26.21 42.66 -49.05
CA ARG A 25 27.68 42.48 -48.92
C ARG A 25 28.45 43.43 -49.86
N PRO A 26 29.21 44.42 -49.35
CA PRO A 26 29.98 45.33 -50.16
C PRO A 26 31.12 44.59 -50.85
N LYS A 27 31.33 44.85 -52.13
CA LYS A 27 32.47 44.32 -52.87
C LYS A 27 33.66 45.21 -52.65
N PRO A 28 34.75 44.74 -52.06
CA PRO A 28 36.04 45.47 -52.16
C PRO A 28 36.64 45.20 -53.54
N LEU A 29 36.53 46.10 -54.40
CA LEU A 29 37.22 46.11 -55.67
C LEU A 29 38.21 47.30 -55.69
N VAL A 30 39.42 46.97 -55.34
CA VAL A 30 40.53 47.95 -55.56
C VAL A 30 41.25 47.48 -56.79
N VAL A 31 40.85 48.02 -57.96
CA VAL A 31 41.58 47.86 -59.18
C VAL A 31 42.31 49.22 -59.49
N ARG A 32 43.61 49.24 -59.39
CA ARG A 32 44.40 50.34 -59.86
C ARG A 32 44.62 50.21 -61.37
N ILE A 33 43.85 50.95 -62.17
CA ILE A 33 43.97 50.98 -63.62
C ILE A 33 44.60 52.29 -64.03
N PRO A 34 45.73 52.30 -64.83
CA PRO A 34 46.44 53.50 -65.20
C PRO A 34 45.77 54.42 -66.23
N SER A 35 44.68 54.01 -66.89
CA SER A 35 43.89 54.81 -67.82
C SER A 35 42.45 54.36 -67.92
N VAL A 36 41.53 55.26 -67.73
CA VAL A 36 40.09 55.02 -67.62
C VAL A 36 39.30 55.42 -68.86
N MET A 37 39.95 55.91 -69.90
CA MET A 37 39.30 56.65 -70.97
C MET A 37 38.42 55.80 -71.92
N PHE A 38 38.58 54.45 -71.90
CA PHE A 38 37.79 53.49 -72.75
C PHE A 38 36.70 52.71 -72.08
N LEU A 39 36.47 52.87 -70.76
CA LEU A 39 35.52 52.12 -69.99
C LEU A 39 34.25 52.86 -69.58
N MET A 40 34.01 54.03 -70.07
CA MET A 40 32.84 54.85 -69.69
C MET A 40 31.55 54.56 -70.46
N GLN A 41 31.47 53.45 -71.22
CA GLN A 41 30.20 52.97 -71.80
C GLN A 41 29.87 51.56 -71.30
N VAL A 42 29.54 51.46 -70.03
CA VAL A 42 28.85 50.21 -69.54
C VAL A 42 27.48 50.60 -68.99
N GLU A 43 26.50 50.19 -69.73
CA GLU A 43 25.06 50.38 -69.46
C GLU A 43 24.67 49.99 -68.02
N GLU A 44 24.00 50.94 -67.37
CA GLU A 44 23.26 50.73 -66.14
C GLU A 44 21.98 49.95 -66.43
N LYS A 45 22.02 48.66 -66.75
CA LYS A 45 20.83 47.88 -66.85
C LYS A 45 20.97 46.53 -66.11
N LYS A 46 20.08 46.34 -65.11
CA LYS A 46 19.76 45.06 -64.41
C LYS A 46 20.70 44.66 -63.26
N ARG A 47 20.96 45.52 -62.27
CA ARG A 47 21.72 45.21 -61.07
C ARG A 47 21.05 44.15 -60.18
N PHE A 48 19.72 44.08 -60.14
CA PHE A 48 18.99 43.16 -59.26
C PHE A 48 19.08 41.68 -59.72
N PHE A 49 18.79 41.42 -60.99
CA PHE A 49 18.85 40.04 -61.54
C PHE A 49 20.26 39.48 -61.61
N THR A 50 21.27 40.31 -61.87
CA THR A 50 22.67 39.86 -61.87
C THR A 50 23.20 39.58 -60.47
N SER A 51 22.67 40.21 -59.41
CA SER A 51 23.03 39.90 -58.02
C SER A 51 22.45 38.55 -57.58
N ILE A 52 21.21 38.22 -57.95
CA ILE A 52 20.59 36.94 -57.64
C ILE A 52 21.30 35.79 -58.35
N THR A 53 21.67 35.93 -59.63
CA THR A 53 22.40 34.91 -60.38
C THR A 53 23.81 34.66 -59.84
N LYS A 54 24.46 35.68 -59.27
CA LYS A 54 25.75 35.52 -58.59
C LYS A 54 25.63 34.89 -57.21
N LEU A 55 24.51 35.15 -56.51
CA LEU A 55 24.18 34.55 -55.23
C LEU A 55 24.02 33.04 -55.35
N ILE A 56 23.27 32.59 -56.34
CA ILE A 56 23.04 31.14 -56.61
C ILE A 56 24.33 30.43 -57.03
N LYS A 57 25.31 31.11 -57.57
CA LYS A 57 26.61 30.55 -57.95
C LYS A 57 27.63 30.54 -56.84
N ASP A 58 27.36 31.15 -55.67
CA ASP A 58 28.29 31.10 -54.54
C ASP A 58 28.08 29.83 -53.71
N PRO A 59 29.02 28.89 -53.71
CA PRO A 59 28.85 27.63 -52.98
C PRO A 59 28.76 27.84 -51.45
N LEU A 60 29.33 28.93 -50.92
CA LEU A 60 29.23 29.23 -49.50
C LEU A 60 27.81 29.60 -49.11
N PHE A 61 27.15 30.46 -49.91
CA PHE A 61 25.75 30.81 -49.71
C PHE A 61 24.82 29.56 -49.75
N LEU A 62 25.06 28.68 -50.74
CA LEU A 62 24.26 27.46 -50.90
C LEU A 62 24.39 26.53 -49.70
N ILE A 63 25.60 26.38 -49.14
CA ILE A 63 25.81 25.56 -47.96
C ILE A 63 25.15 26.17 -46.73
N GLN A 64 25.30 27.46 -46.50
CA GLN A 64 24.66 28.15 -45.37
C GLN A 64 23.13 28.11 -45.46
N LEU A 65 22.58 28.27 -46.65
CA LEU A 65 21.16 28.15 -46.90
C LEU A 65 20.67 26.72 -46.55
N LEU A 66 21.43 25.72 -47.01
CA LEU A 66 21.10 24.31 -46.75
C LEU A 66 21.18 23.97 -45.25
N VAL A 67 22.22 24.48 -44.58
CA VAL A 67 22.37 24.32 -43.12
C VAL A 67 21.18 24.91 -42.36
N LEU A 68 20.76 26.15 -42.70
CA LEU A 68 19.58 26.77 -42.06
C LEU A 68 18.28 26.02 -42.31
N ILE A 69 18.06 25.53 -43.54
CA ILE A 69 16.88 24.75 -43.87
C ILE A 69 16.89 23.43 -43.09
N MET A 70 18.02 22.71 -43.08
CA MET A 70 18.15 21.43 -42.39
C MET A 70 18.03 21.58 -40.88
N LEU A 71 18.57 22.66 -40.30
CA LEU A 71 18.47 22.97 -38.89
C LEU A 71 17.01 23.29 -38.49
N SER A 72 16.31 24.06 -39.32
CA SER A 72 14.89 24.38 -39.11
C SER A 72 13.99 23.13 -39.22
N LEU A 73 14.33 22.23 -40.14
CA LEU A 73 13.64 20.95 -40.26
C LEU A 73 13.95 20.01 -39.10
N ALA A 74 15.21 19.96 -38.64
CA ALA A 74 15.60 19.19 -37.46
C ALA A 74 14.86 19.69 -36.20
N ALA A 75 14.77 21.01 -36.00
CA ALA A 75 14.05 21.63 -34.90
C ALA A 75 12.53 21.32 -34.94
N ALA A 76 11.97 21.11 -36.12
CA ALA A 76 10.58 20.69 -36.29
C ALA A 76 10.31 19.21 -35.93
N ALA A 77 11.39 18.44 -35.61
CA ALA A 77 11.34 17.05 -35.21
C ALA A 77 10.44 16.20 -36.14
N PRO A 78 10.81 16.05 -37.44
CA PRO A 78 10.04 15.23 -38.36
C PRO A 78 10.11 13.78 -37.96
N TYR A 79 8.95 13.09 -37.99
CA TYR A 79 8.88 11.67 -37.72
C TYR A 79 8.12 10.90 -38.78
N ILE A 80 8.44 9.64 -38.90
CA ILE A 80 7.74 8.66 -39.73
C ILE A 80 6.97 7.76 -38.79
N ILE A 81 5.68 7.58 -39.05
CA ILE A 81 4.89 6.54 -38.37
C ILE A 81 5.21 5.22 -39.06
N THR A 82 5.82 4.32 -38.33
CA THR A 82 6.01 2.93 -38.74
C THR A 82 5.08 2.05 -37.96
N ASN A 83 4.35 1.20 -38.63
CA ASN A 83 3.55 0.15 -38.02
C ASN A 83 4.50 -1.03 -37.74
N GLU A 84 5.00 -1.09 -36.51
CA GLU A 84 5.83 -2.21 -36.09
C GLU A 84 4.94 -3.34 -35.54
N PRO A 85 5.19 -4.61 -35.88
CA PRO A 85 4.53 -5.70 -35.19
C PRO A 85 4.93 -5.66 -33.72
N LEU A 86 3.97 -5.92 -32.82
CA LEU A 86 4.22 -6.03 -31.39
C LEU A 86 5.41 -6.96 -31.14
N SER A 87 6.43 -6.48 -30.49
CA SER A 87 7.67 -7.25 -30.24
C SER A 87 7.42 -8.29 -29.15
N ASP A 88 7.76 -9.55 -29.42
CA ASP A 88 7.78 -10.63 -28.43
C ASP A 88 9.04 -10.58 -27.54
N GLU A 89 9.86 -9.55 -27.67
CA GLU A 89 11.12 -9.44 -26.92
C GLU A 89 10.93 -9.15 -25.44
N HIS A 90 9.78 -8.57 -25.04
CA HIS A 90 9.44 -8.33 -23.63
C HIS A 90 8.41 -9.35 -23.15
N THR A 91 8.79 -10.15 -22.17
CA THR A 91 7.91 -11.11 -21.50
C THR A 91 7.63 -10.65 -20.07
N VAL A 92 6.36 -10.58 -19.72
CA VAL A 92 5.93 -10.44 -18.33
C VAL A 92 5.46 -11.79 -17.82
N LEU A 93 6.11 -12.28 -16.78
CA LEU A 93 5.76 -13.51 -16.07
C LEU A 93 4.88 -13.14 -14.87
N VAL A 94 3.65 -13.60 -14.86
CA VAL A 94 2.75 -13.54 -13.71
C VAL A 94 2.81 -14.90 -13.04
N ILE A 95 3.34 -14.93 -11.82
CA ILE A 95 3.55 -16.16 -11.05
C ILE A 95 2.57 -16.16 -9.88
N ASP A 96 1.77 -17.20 -9.82
CA ASP A 96 0.83 -17.42 -8.73
C ASP A 96 1.57 -17.76 -7.43
N MET A 97 1.24 -17.00 -6.38
CA MET A 97 1.80 -17.15 -5.04
C MET A 97 0.73 -17.59 -4.03
N SER A 98 -0.39 -18.13 -4.52
CA SER A 98 -1.44 -18.68 -3.66
C SER A 98 -0.95 -19.87 -2.85
N ALA A 99 -1.67 -20.15 -1.77
CA ALA A 99 -1.35 -21.28 -0.90
C ALA A 99 -1.49 -22.62 -1.64
N SER A 100 -2.46 -22.76 -2.54
CA SER A 100 -2.70 -23.97 -3.33
C SER A 100 -1.51 -24.35 -4.22
N MET A 101 -0.65 -23.37 -4.58
CA MET A 101 0.61 -23.62 -5.31
C MET A 101 1.67 -24.35 -4.47
N GLN A 102 1.48 -24.49 -3.15
CA GLN A 102 2.35 -25.33 -2.30
C GLN A 102 1.97 -26.81 -2.34
N THR A 103 0.90 -27.19 -3.05
CA THR A 103 0.48 -28.58 -3.18
C THR A 103 1.54 -29.39 -3.91
N ASP A 104 2.07 -30.41 -3.26
CA ASP A 104 3.12 -31.26 -3.80
C ASP A 104 4.29 -30.42 -4.41
N ASP A 105 4.66 -30.66 -5.66
CA ASP A 105 5.75 -29.97 -6.36
C ASP A 105 5.27 -28.83 -7.29
N ARG A 106 4.00 -28.37 -7.20
CA ARG A 106 3.42 -27.35 -8.11
C ARG A 106 4.27 -26.10 -8.23
N PHE A 107 4.72 -25.57 -7.10
CA PHE A 107 5.52 -24.33 -7.14
C PHE A 107 6.86 -24.52 -7.86
N GLN A 108 7.53 -25.65 -7.64
CA GLN A 108 8.77 -25.94 -8.33
C GLN A 108 8.55 -26.17 -9.84
N GLU A 109 7.44 -26.80 -10.20
CA GLU A 109 7.02 -26.94 -11.59
C GLU A 109 6.76 -25.57 -12.22
N ALA A 110 6.04 -24.68 -11.52
CA ALA A 110 5.78 -23.30 -11.96
C ALA A 110 7.06 -22.52 -12.21
N ILE A 111 8.04 -22.59 -11.31
CA ILE A 111 9.34 -21.92 -11.48
C ILE A 111 10.12 -22.50 -12.68
N ASN A 112 10.09 -23.81 -12.86
CA ASN A 112 10.76 -24.43 -14.00
C ASN A 112 10.11 -24.00 -15.33
N LYS A 113 8.77 -24.00 -15.38
CA LYS A 113 8.02 -23.47 -16.54
C LYS A 113 8.29 -21.99 -16.78
N ALA A 114 8.31 -21.17 -15.72
CA ALA A 114 8.63 -19.74 -15.84
C ALA A 114 9.99 -19.51 -16.54
N LYS A 115 10.99 -20.32 -16.22
CA LYS A 115 12.32 -20.23 -16.85
C LYS A 115 12.31 -20.52 -18.34
N ASP A 116 11.40 -21.38 -18.82
CA ASP A 116 11.26 -21.72 -20.26
C ASP A 116 10.72 -20.52 -21.07
N TYR A 117 9.98 -19.60 -20.40
CA TYR A 117 9.39 -18.41 -21.04
C TYR A 117 10.26 -17.16 -20.94
N VAL A 118 11.42 -17.21 -20.29
CA VAL A 118 12.34 -16.08 -20.19
C VAL A 118 12.82 -15.65 -21.58
N SER A 119 12.71 -14.36 -21.87
CA SER A 119 13.10 -13.75 -23.15
C SER A 119 14.25 -12.75 -22.96
N LYS A 120 14.50 -11.89 -23.95
CA LYS A 120 15.56 -10.87 -23.89
C LYS A 120 15.30 -9.83 -22.79
N THR A 121 14.05 -9.38 -22.65
CA THR A 121 13.61 -8.43 -21.62
C THR A 121 12.49 -9.06 -20.81
N ASN A 122 12.59 -9.04 -19.49
CA ASN A 122 11.65 -9.73 -18.61
C ASN A 122 11.18 -8.84 -17.46
N SER A 123 9.92 -8.99 -17.13
CA SER A 123 9.33 -8.48 -15.89
C SER A 123 8.66 -9.62 -15.13
N ILE A 124 8.66 -9.58 -13.82
CA ILE A 124 8.06 -10.60 -12.96
C ILE A 124 7.09 -9.93 -12.01
N VAL A 125 5.85 -10.38 -12.05
CA VAL A 125 4.76 -9.97 -11.16
C VAL A 125 4.32 -11.18 -10.35
N LEU A 126 4.34 -11.06 -9.03
CA LEU A 126 3.84 -12.07 -8.11
C LEU A 126 2.35 -11.81 -7.85
N ALA A 127 1.52 -12.81 -8.13
CA ALA A 127 0.08 -12.78 -7.87
C ALA A 127 -0.19 -13.22 -6.43
N HIS A 128 -0.24 -12.26 -5.53
CA HIS A 128 -0.81 -12.34 -4.19
C HIS A 128 -2.22 -11.72 -4.21
N ASN A 129 -2.88 -11.62 -3.09
CA ASN A 129 -4.12 -10.83 -2.93
C ASN A 129 -3.91 -9.34 -3.29
N VAL A 130 -2.68 -8.84 -3.19
CA VAL A 130 -2.22 -7.58 -3.77
C VAL A 130 -0.98 -7.88 -4.61
N PRO A 131 -1.00 -7.61 -5.93
CA PRO A 131 0.11 -7.92 -6.81
C PRO A 131 1.40 -7.21 -6.41
N VAL A 132 2.52 -7.93 -6.46
CA VAL A 132 3.84 -7.41 -6.14
C VAL A 132 4.73 -7.47 -7.38
N THR A 133 5.22 -6.32 -7.84
CA THR A 133 6.24 -6.28 -8.90
C THR A 133 7.60 -6.63 -8.30
N LEU A 134 8.17 -7.74 -8.74
CA LEU A 134 9.48 -8.20 -8.27
C LEU A 134 10.61 -7.75 -9.18
N LEU A 135 10.35 -7.72 -10.50
CA LEU A 135 11.33 -7.40 -11.52
C LEU A 135 10.66 -6.61 -12.65
N GLU A 136 11.32 -5.59 -13.18
CA GLU A 136 10.81 -4.80 -14.30
C GLU A 136 11.91 -4.58 -15.34
N GLY A 137 11.66 -5.01 -16.60
CA GLY A 137 12.47 -4.73 -17.75
C GLY A 137 13.92 -5.24 -17.70
N GLN A 138 14.19 -6.38 -17.03
CA GLN A 138 15.54 -6.89 -16.83
C GLN A 138 15.90 -8.00 -17.85
N ASP A 139 17.21 -8.25 -17.96
CA ASP A 139 17.75 -9.28 -18.84
C ASP A 139 17.44 -10.72 -18.38
N ALA A 140 17.65 -11.69 -19.28
CA ALA A 140 17.37 -13.10 -19.04
C ALA A 140 18.13 -13.69 -17.83
N THR A 141 19.38 -13.29 -17.62
CA THR A 141 20.22 -13.83 -16.54
C THR A 141 19.70 -13.40 -15.18
N THR A 142 19.36 -12.12 -15.06
CA THR A 142 18.77 -11.55 -13.85
C THR A 142 17.40 -12.18 -13.55
N ALA A 143 16.54 -12.35 -14.58
CA ALA A 143 15.25 -13.00 -14.43
C ALA A 143 15.38 -14.45 -13.96
N GLN A 144 16.24 -15.26 -14.57
CA GLN A 144 16.46 -16.66 -14.19
C GLN A 144 17.00 -16.79 -12.75
N LYS A 145 17.93 -15.90 -12.37
CA LYS A 145 18.46 -15.86 -11.00
C LYS A 145 17.35 -15.52 -10.00
N THR A 146 16.54 -14.50 -10.29
CA THR A 146 15.42 -14.09 -9.44
C THR A 146 14.40 -15.21 -9.28
N LEU A 147 14.00 -15.88 -10.38
CA LEU A 147 13.10 -17.04 -10.34
C LEU A 147 13.64 -18.15 -9.45
N SER A 148 14.95 -18.40 -9.50
CA SER A 148 15.57 -19.47 -8.71
C SER A 148 15.62 -19.19 -7.20
N THR A 149 15.42 -17.95 -6.77
CA THR A 149 15.40 -17.54 -5.35
C THR A 149 13.99 -17.42 -4.78
N LEU A 150 12.96 -17.53 -5.61
CA LEU A 150 11.57 -17.45 -5.17
C LEU A 150 11.20 -18.60 -4.23
N ARG A 151 10.39 -18.27 -3.26
CA ARG A 151 9.77 -19.22 -2.34
C ARG A 151 8.25 -19.16 -2.49
N PRO A 152 7.52 -20.26 -2.26
CA PRO A 152 6.07 -20.26 -2.37
C PRO A 152 5.45 -19.32 -1.34
N GLY A 153 4.36 -18.64 -1.71
CA GLY A 153 3.54 -17.85 -0.81
C GLY A 153 2.44 -18.69 -0.16
N ALA A 154 1.70 -18.07 0.75
CA ALA A 154 0.55 -18.69 1.40
C ALA A 154 -0.67 -17.74 1.42
N THR A 155 -0.76 -16.84 0.46
CA THR A 155 -1.89 -15.91 0.32
C THR A 155 -2.95 -16.50 -0.60
N VAL A 156 -4.05 -15.78 -0.79
CA VAL A 156 -4.94 -15.96 -1.94
C VAL A 156 -4.37 -15.16 -3.11
N ALA A 157 -4.52 -15.63 -4.34
CA ALA A 157 -4.08 -14.87 -5.51
C ALA A 157 -5.22 -14.11 -6.17
N ASP A 158 -4.99 -12.83 -6.51
CA ASP A 158 -5.76 -12.07 -7.49
C ASP A 158 -4.99 -12.06 -8.82
N ILE A 159 -5.24 -13.09 -9.63
CA ILE A 159 -4.58 -13.28 -10.93
C ILE A 159 -4.93 -12.12 -11.86
N SER A 160 -6.16 -11.65 -11.86
CA SER A 160 -6.63 -10.58 -12.74
C SER A 160 -5.94 -9.24 -12.45
N ALA A 161 -5.80 -8.88 -11.18
CA ALA A 161 -5.06 -7.68 -10.78
C ALA A 161 -3.57 -7.78 -11.12
N ALA A 162 -2.96 -8.98 -10.97
CA ALA A 162 -1.59 -9.22 -11.35
C ALA A 162 -1.39 -9.10 -12.88
N MET A 163 -2.31 -9.66 -13.67
CA MET A 163 -2.35 -9.47 -15.13
C MET A 163 -2.47 -8.00 -15.50
N GLY A 164 -3.36 -7.25 -14.85
CA GLY A 164 -3.52 -5.81 -15.05
C GLY A 164 -2.22 -5.03 -14.76
N THR A 165 -1.45 -5.46 -13.77
CA THR A 165 -0.12 -4.89 -13.49
C THR A 165 0.87 -5.21 -14.61
N GLY A 166 0.90 -6.45 -15.08
CA GLY A 166 1.73 -6.88 -16.22
C GLY A 166 1.37 -6.17 -17.53
N MET A 167 0.08 -5.97 -17.78
CA MET A 167 -0.40 -5.22 -18.96
C MET A 167 0.16 -3.78 -19.00
N ARG A 168 0.21 -3.10 -17.85
CA ARG A 168 0.77 -1.74 -17.77
C ARG A 168 2.25 -1.70 -18.14
N MET A 169 3.01 -2.73 -17.83
CA MET A 169 4.43 -2.84 -18.19
C MET A 169 4.65 -3.07 -19.70
N LEU A 170 3.68 -3.67 -20.37
CA LEU A 170 3.73 -3.97 -21.82
C LEU A 170 3.09 -2.89 -22.70
N SER A 171 2.35 -1.93 -22.12
CA SER A 171 1.50 -0.99 -22.85
C SER A 171 2.23 -0.06 -23.83
N GLN A 172 3.55 0.09 -23.72
CA GLN A 172 4.35 1.00 -24.55
C GLN A 172 5.14 0.33 -25.69
N GLY A 173 5.25 -0.99 -25.71
CA GLY A 173 6.12 -1.66 -26.69
C GLY A 173 5.61 -3.00 -27.18
N GLY A 174 4.46 -3.45 -26.73
CA GLY A 174 3.97 -4.80 -26.97
C GLY A 174 4.74 -5.84 -26.18
N GLY A 175 4.46 -7.12 -26.45
CA GLY A 175 5.08 -8.24 -25.78
C GLY A 175 4.08 -9.34 -25.43
N ARG A 176 4.49 -10.24 -24.56
CA ARG A 176 3.66 -11.36 -24.13
C ARG A 176 3.52 -11.40 -22.61
N LEU A 177 2.34 -11.77 -22.16
CA LEU A 177 1.99 -11.97 -20.77
C LEU A 177 1.79 -13.47 -20.54
N ILE A 178 2.61 -14.07 -19.70
CA ILE A 178 2.56 -15.49 -19.37
C ILE A 178 2.08 -15.62 -17.94
N VAL A 179 0.94 -16.28 -17.72
CA VAL A 179 0.35 -16.51 -16.40
C VAL A 179 0.57 -17.97 -16.04
N ILE A 180 1.28 -18.20 -14.94
CA ILE A 180 1.67 -19.53 -14.47
C ILE A 180 0.98 -19.76 -13.11
N SER A 181 -0.01 -20.65 -13.08
CA SER A 181 -0.91 -20.85 -11.95
C SER A 181 -1.59 -22.22 -12.05
N ASP A 182 -2.15 -22.73 -10.96
CA ASP A 182 -3.13 -23.81 -11.00
C ASP A 182 -4.51 -23.34 -11.50
N LEU A 183 -4.64 -22.02 -11.74
CA LEU A 183 -5.83 -21.30 -12.23
C LEU A 183 -7.02 -21.34 -11.29
N THR A 184 -6.85 -21.70 -10.02
CA THR A 184 -7.86 -21.49 -9.01
C THR A 184 -7.78 -20.03 -8.54
N ASN A 185 -8.78 -19.22 -8.92
CA ASN A 185 -8.81 -17.79 -8.61
C ASN A 185 -9.98 -17.50 -7.66
N TRP A 186 -9.67 -17.19 -6.41
CA TRP A 186 -10.66 -16.97 -5.37
C TRP A 186 -10.90 -15.50 -5.01
N GLU A 187 -10.02 -14.62 -5.48
CA GLU A 187 -10.15 -13.17 -5.34
C GLU A 187 -10.08 -12.47 -6.70
N GLY A 188 -10.69 -11.30 -6.80
CA GLY A 188 -10.68 -10.48 -8.01
C GLY A 188 -11.66 -10.95 -9.08
N GLU A 189 -11.41 -10.47 -10.31
CA GLU A 189 -12.23 -10.80 -11.48
C GLU A 189 -11.79 -12.12 -12.13
N ASP A 190 -12.63 -12.65 -13.01
CA ASP A 190 -12.30 -13.86 -13.78
C ASP A 190 -11.04 -13.64 -14.66
N PRO A 191 -9.99 -14.46 -14.51
CA PRO A 191 -8.76 -14.34 -15.29
C PRO A 191 -8.96 -14.38 -16.81
N VAL A 192 -10.00 -15.11 -17.28
CA VAL A 192 -10.35 -15.16 -18.70
C VAL A 192 -10.81 -13.79 -19.21
N SER A 193 -11.54 -13.04 -18.39
CA SER A 193 -11.92 -11.66 -18.72
C SER A 193 -10.71 -10.74 -18.82
N ALA A 194 -9.76 -10.86 -17.91
CA ALA A 194 -8.50 -10.12 -17.95
C ALA A 194 -7.66 -10.50 -19.19
N LYS A 195 -7.61 -11.79 -19.56
CA LYS A 195 -6.99 -12.27 -20.80
C LYS A 195 -7.61 -11.59 -22.02
N ASN A 196 -8.94 -11.64 -22.14
CA ASN A 196 -9.66 -11.03 -23.27
C ASN A 196 -9.40 -9.52 -23.38
N LEU A 197 -9.33 -8.83 -22.24
CA LEU A 197 -8.97 -7.43 -22.17
C LEU A 197 -7.55 -7.19 -22.69
N ALA A 198 -6.56 -7.95 -22.22
CA ALA A 198 -5.19 -7.83 -22.64
C ALA A 198 -5.03 -8.08 -24.16
N GLU A 199 -5.69 -9.10 -24.68
CA GLU A 199 -5.69 -9.44 -26.12
C GLU A 199 -6.38 -8.34 -26.97
N SER A 200 -7.40 -7.67 -26.41
CA SER A 200 -8.03 -6.52 -27.08
C SER A 200 -7.07 -5.33 -27.25
N TYR A 201 -6.06 -5.21 -26.39
CA TYR A 201 -4.94 -4.27 -26.53
C TYR A 201 -3.82 -4.78 -27.45
N GLY A 202 -3.96 -5.98 -28.02
CA GLY A 202 -2.99 -6.57 -28.92
C GLY A 202 -1.83 -7.28 -28.23
N LEU A 203 -1.94 -7.56 -26.94
CA LEU A 203 -0.96 -8.35 -26.21
C LEU A 203 -1.21 -9.85 -26.45
N LYS A 204 -0.16 -10.65 -26.46
CA LYS A 204 -0.26 -12.10 -26.45
C LYS A 204 -0.33 -12.59 -25.01
N VAL A 205 -1.38 -13.34 -24.67
CA VAL A 205 -1.57 -13.88 -23.32
C VAL A 205 -1.63 -15.39 -23.38
N GLU A 206 -0.78 -16.03 -22.59
CA GLU A 206 -0.74 -17.48 -22.44
C GLU A 206 -0.96 -17.88 -20.98
N PHE A 207 -1.88 -18.82 -20.75
CA PHE A 207 -2.09 -19.45 -19.46
C PHE A 207 -1.35 -20.78 -19.42
N VAL A 208 -0.51 -20.97 -18.42
CA VAL A 208 0.23 -22.19 -18.16
C VAL A 208 -0.34 -22.80 -16.88
N LYS A 209 -1.23 -23.80 -17.06
CA LYS A 209 -1.82 -24.52 -15.93
C LYS A 209 -0.78 -25.45 -15.32
N ILE A 210 -0.66 -25.40 -13.99
CA ILE A 210 0.28 -26.18 -13.18
C ILE A 210 -0.49 -27.14 -12.26
N GLY A 211 0.07 -28.31 -12.07
CA GLY A 211 -0.36 -29.29 -11.08
C GLY A 211 -1.63 -30.06 -11.43
N ASN A 212 -1.92 -31.06 -10.60
CA ASN A 212 -3.10 -31.90 -10.64
C ASN A 212 -3.88 -31.80 -9.33
N THR A 213 -5.07 -32.39 -9.30
CA THR A 213 -5.87 -32.51 -8.07
C THR A 213 -5.22 -33.47 -7.07
N ALA A 214 -5.33 -33.15 -5.78
CA ALA A 214 -4.77 -33.95 -4.70
C ALA A 214 -5.73 -33.98 -3.50
N ASP A 215 -5.64 -35.04 -2.67
CA ASP A 215 -6.37 -35.11 -1.40
C ASP A 215 -5.68 -34.25 -0.34
N ASN A 216 -6.48 -33.55 0.48
CA ASN A 216 -5.98 -32.71 1.55
C ASN A 216 -6.82 -32.81 2.82
N ILE A 217 -6.21 -32.53 3.97
CA ILE A 217 -6.87 -32.34 5.27
C ILE A 217 -6.22 -31.13 5.94
N GLY A 218 -6.91 -30.00 5.98
CA GLY A 218 -6.34 -28.75 6.45
C GLY A 218 -7.10 -28.11 7.60
N ILE A 219 -6.41 -27.20 8.30
CA ILE A 219 -6.99 -26.30 9.30
C ILE A 219 -7.51 -25.07 8.56
N ILE A 220 -8.83 -25.00 8.36
CA ILE A 220 -9.48 -23.98 7.53
C ILE A 220 -9.96 -22.76 8.31
N GLN A 221 -10.05 -22.86 9.63
CA GLN A 221 -10.52 -21.77 10.49
C GLN A 221 -9.93 -21.89 11.89
N GLY A 222 -9.57 -20.77 12.47
CA GLY A 222 -9.19 -20.62 13.85
C GLY A 222 -9.71 -19.31 14.42
N ARG A 223 -10.27 -19.36 15.63
CA ARG A 223 -10.80 -18.18 16.32
C ARG A 223 -10.40 -18.21 17.80
N LEU A 224 -9.71 -17.16 18.21
CA LEU A 224 -9.30 -16.95 19.59
C LEU A 224 -10.26 -15.96 20.26
N GLU A 225 -10.82 -16.36 21.40
CA GLU A 225 -11.76 -15.56 22.17
C GLU A 225 -11.29 -15.41 23.62
N THR A 226 -11.53 -14.24 24.19
CA THR A 226 -11.28 -14.00 25.61
C THR A 226 -12.53 -14.37 26.41
N THR A 227 -12.36 -15.19 27.44
CA THR A 227 -13.43 -15.61 28.37
C THR A 227 -13.09 -15.16 29.78
N GLN A 228 -14.03 -15.29 30.72
CA GLN A 228 -13.78 -14.98 32.13
C GLN A 228 -12.67 -15.83 32.76
N SER A 229 -12.46 -17.05 32.25
CA SER A 229 -11.47 -18.00 32.76
C SER A 229 -10.14 -18.01 31.99
N GLY A 230 -9.95 -17.12 31.02
CA GLY A 230 -8.76 -17.07 30.18
C GLY A 230 -9.09 -17.02 28.68
N TYR A 231 -8.27 -17.65 27.88
CA TYR A 231 -8.45 -17.68 26.43
C TYR A 231 -8.98 -19.03 25.95
N THR A 232 -9.89 -18.98 24.99
CA THR A 232 -10.45 -20.16 24.34
C THR A 232 -10.19 -20.07 22.85
N TYR A 233 -9.64 -21.11 22.25
CA TYR A 233 -9.39 -21.19 20.83
C TYR A 233 -10.23 -22.29 20.20
N SER A 234 -11.04 -21.91 19.20
CA SER A 234 -11.84 -22.79 18.37
C SER A 234 -11.12 -23.04 17.06
N CYS A 235 -10.93 -24.29 16.70
CA CYS A 235 -10.22 -24.74 15.51
C CYS A 235 -11.13 -25.66 14.67
N VAL A 236 -11.16 -25.45 13.35
CA VAL A 236 -11.94 -26.25 12.41
C VAL A 236 -11.00 -26.90 11.41
N LEU A 237 -11.07 -28.23 11.34
CA LEU A 237 -10.42 -29.03 10.32
C LEU A 237 -11.43 -29.45 9.25
N LYS A 238 -10.97 -29.62 8.02
CA LYS A 238 -11.75 -30.17 6.91
C LYS A 238 -10.98 -31.25 6.17
N ASN A 239 -11.65 -32.36 5.91
CA ASN A 239 -11.16 -33.45 5.08
C ASN A 239 -11.77 -33.29 3.69
N TYR A 240 -10.97 -33.02 2.68
CA TYR A 240 -11.40 -32.91 1.27
C TYR A 240 -11.39 -34.25 0.55
N GLY A 241 -10.73 -35.27 1.14
CA GLY A 241 -10.62 -36.59 0.57
C GLY A 241 -11.94 -37.39 0.64
N GLY A 242 -12.01 -38.44 -0.16
CA GLY A 242 -13.19 -39.31 -0.28
C GLY A 242 -13.34 -40.40 0.80
N SER A 243 -12.48 -40.44 1.83
CA SER A 243 -12.50 -41.46 2.89
C SER A 243 -12.40 -40.85 4.28
N ASP A 244 -13.02 -41.49 5.27
CA ASP A 244 -12.92 -41.10 6.67
C ASP A 244 -11.47 -41.24 7.15
N ARG A 245 -11.02 -40.27 7.97
CA ARG A 245 -9.64 -40.21 8.47
C ARG A 245 -9.63 -39.95 9.98
N ASN A 246 -8.72 -40.62 10.68
CA ASN A 246 -8.36 -40.26 12.04
C ASN A 246 -7.10 -39.38 11.98
N VAL A 247 -7.24 -38.14 12.46
CA VAL A 247 -6.22 -37.09 12.28
C VAL A 247 -5.49 -36.88 13.60
N PRO A 248 -4.20 -37.25 13.69
CA PRO A 248 -3.40 -36.97 14.87
C PRO A 248 -3.02 -35.50 14.90
N ILE A 249 -3.33 -34.81 15.99
CA ILE A 249 -3.04 -33.42 16.23
C ILE A 249 -2.07 -33.28 17.39
N GLU A 250 -0.96 -32.63 17.15
CA GLU A 250 0.01 -32.24 18.16
C GLU A 250 -0.20 -30.76 18.52
N ILE A 251 -0.33 -30.48 19.81
CA ILE A 251 -0.50 -29.13 20.34
C ILE A 251 0.72 -28.83 21.22
N ILE A 252 1.50 -27.85 20.82
CA ILE A 252 2.72 -27.41 21.51
C ILE A 252 2.48 -26.01 22.04
N THR A 253 2.46 -25.82 23.35
CA THR A 253 2.34 -24.50 23.98
C THR A 253 3.65 -24.14 24.65
N THR A 254 4.18 -22.95 24.34
CA THR A 254 5.41 -22.42 24.91
C THR A 254 5.10 -21.15 25.71
N ASP A 255 5.12 -21.28 27.04
CA ASP A 255 5.00 -20.18 28.02
C ASP A 255 6.19 -20.21 28.99
N GLY A 256 7.42 -20.10 28.45
CA GLY A 256 8.66 -20.32 29.21
C GLY A 256 9.07 -21.80 29.22
N GLU A 257 8.17 -22.70 29.53
CA GLU A 257 8.34 -24.16 29.36
C GLU A 257 7.46 -24.65 28.21
N SER A 258 7.89 -25.69 27.51
CA SER A 258 7.14 -26.28 26.41
C SER A 258 6.30 -27.46 26.91
N THR A 259 5.01 -27.39 26.68
CA THR A 259 4.07 -28.50 26.96
C THR A 259 3.54 -29.06 25.65
N VAL A 260 3.47 -30.41 25.56
CA VAL A 260 2.99 -31.10 24.35
C VAL A 260 1.76 -31.93 24.72
N LYS A 261 0.71 -31.79 23.91
CA LYS A 261 -0.52 -32.58 24.03
C LYS A 261 -0.90 -33.16 22.68
N ASN A 262 -1.17 -34.46 22.64
CA ASN A 262 -1.61 -35.15 21.43
C ASN A 262 -3.10 -35.49 21.51
N ILE A 263 -3.82 -35.33 20.41
CA ILE A 263 -5.25 -35.65 20.29
C ILE A 263 -5.46 -36.34 18.94
N ASP A 264 -6.23 -37.41 18.93
CA ASP A 264 -6.71 -38.04 17.70
C ASP A 264 -8.14 -37.59 17.41
N LEU A 265 -8.35 -36.99 16.25
CA LEU A 265 -9.62 -36.40 15.85
C LEU A 265 -10.20 -37.16 14.64
N PRO A 266 -11.35 -37.86 14.78
CA PRO A 266 -12.00 -38.49 13.64
C PRO A 266 -12.69 -37.44 12.75
N VAL A 267 -12.30 -37.39 11.48
CA VAL A 267 -12.85 -36.46 10.48
C VAL A 267 -13.42 -37.29 9.32
N LYS A 268 -14.72 -37.17 9.09
CA LYS A 268 -15.40 -37.90 8.00
C LYS A 268 -14.98 -37.35 6.63
N ALA A 269 -15.17 -38.19 5.62
CA ALA A 269 -14.94 -37.79 4.22
C ALA A 269 -15.78 -36.56 3.87
N LYS A 270 -15.16 -35.60 3.18
CA LYS A 270 -15.78 -34.35 2.69
C LYS A 270 -16.52 -33.56 3.78
N SER A 271 -16.04 -33.63 5.03
CA SER A 271 -16.68 -32.97 6.17
C SER A 271 -15.72 -32.16 7.01
N THR A 272 -16.29 -31.30 7.85
CA THR A 272 -15.55 -30.48 8.82
C THR A 272 -15.70 -31.10 10.22
N GLN A 273 -14.65 -30.94 11.02
CA GLN A 273 -14.65 -31.30 12.44
C GLN A 273 -14.04 -30.14 13.23
N GLN A 274 -14.78 -29.68 14.25
CA GLN A 274 -14.31 -28.64 15.17
C GLN A 274 -13.77 -29.28 16.45
N PHE A 275 -12.71 -28.66 17.00
CA PHE A 275 -12.29 -28.88 18.38
C PHE A 275 -11.99 -27.55 19.08
N ILE A 276 -12.04 -27.59 20.41
CA ILE A 276 -11.90 -26.35 21.22
C ILE A 276 -10.83 -26.60 22.28
N LEU A 277 -9.90 -25.63 22.36
CA LEU A 277 -8.91 -25.53 23.42
C LEU A 277 -9.36 -24.47 24.41
N THR A 278 -9.58 -24.85 25.66
CA THR A 278 -9.97 -23.95 26.75
C THR A 278 -8.82 -23.67 27.69
N ASN A 279 -8.91 -22.58 28.44
CA ASN A 279 -7.93 -22.19 29.46
C ASN A 279 -6.48 -22.08 28.91
N MET A 280 -6.35 -21.50 27.71
CA MET A 280 -5.03 -21.29 27.12
C MET A 280 -4.28 -20.19 27.89
N SER A 281 -3.01 -20.47 28.18
CA SER A 281 -2.10 -19.49 28.78
C SER A 281 -1.48 -18.53 27.75
N ALA A 282 -0.91 -17.43 28.23
CA ALA A 282 -0.12 -16.55 27.40
C ALA A 282 1.10 -17.29 26.83
N GLY A 283 1.54 -16.87 25.65
CA GLY A 283 2.64 -17.48 24.93
C GLY A 283 2.26 -17.87 23.51
N ILE A 284 3.04 -18.75 22.92
CA ILE A 284 2.80 -19.26 21.56
C ILE A 284 2.28 -20.68 21.66
N THR A 285 1.16 -20.94 20.99
CA THR A 285 0.64 -22.30 20.80
C THR A 285 0.69 -22.66 19.33
N THR A 286 1.34 -23.77 19.02
CA THR A 286 1.38 -24.37 17.68
C THR A 286 0.49 -25.60 17.68
N ILE A 287 -0.42 -25.68 16.74
CA ILE A 287 -1.32 -26.80 16.52
C ILE A 287 -0.96 -27.41 15.18
N LYS A 288 -0.50 -28.66 15.18
CA LYS A 288 0.03 -29.32 14.00
C LYS A 288 -0.71 -30.62 13.73
N ILE A 289 -1.16 -30.81 12.51
CA ILE A 289 -1.59 -32.10 11.98
C ILE A 289 -0.33 -32.93 11.76
N SER A 290 -0.16 -33.99 12.56
CA SER A 290 1.03 -34.86 12.51
C SER A 290 0.89 -35.93 11.42
N ARG A 291 0.61 -35.48 10.20
CA ARG A 291 0.47 -36.32 9.02
C ARG A 291 0.97 -35.56 7.80
N ASP A 292 1.67 -36.25 6.93
CA ASP A 292 2.03 -35.73 5.62
C ASP A 292 0.84 -35.86 4.67
N ASP A 293 0.48 -34.76 4.04
CA ASP A 293 -0.46 -34.66 2.94
C ASP A 293 0.06 -33.72 1.86
N SER A 294 -0.77 -33.41 0.88
CA SER A 294 -0.32 -32.67 -0.32
C SER A 294 -0.13 -31.18 -0.09
N LEU A 295 -0.70 -30.58 1.00
CA LEU A 295 -0.61 -29.14 1.26
C LEU A 295 -0.13 -28.85 2.70
N PRO A 296 1.17 -28.83 2.94
CA PRO A 296 1.73 -28.70 4.30
C PRO A 296 1.40 -27.37 5.02
N VAL A 297 1.11 -26.29 4.28
CA VAL A 297 0.93 -24.95 4.86
C VAL A 297 -0.34 -24.83 5.72
N ASP A 298 -1.38 -25.59 5.46
CA ASP A 298 -2.62 -25.60 6.23
C ASP A 298 -2.65 -26.70 7.31
N ASN A 299 -1.59 -27.50 7.40
CA ASN A 299 -1.39 -28.49 8.45
C ASN A 299 -0.97 -27.89 9.79
N THR A 300 -0.61 -26.60 9.82
CA THR A 300 -0.13 -25.96 11.05
C THR A 300 -0.87 -24.64 11.30
N ALA A 301 -1.40 -24.50 12.51
CA ALA A 301 -1.96 -23.26 12.99
C ALA A 301 -1.14 -22.73 14.17
N TYR A 302 -0.91 -21.43 14.16
CA TYR A 302 -0.18 -20.70 15.19
C TYR A 302 -1.14 -19.80 15.96
N VAL A 303 -1.00 -19.73 17.26
CA VAL A 303 -1.78 -18.86 18.14
C VAL A 303 -0.82 -18.07 19.01
N SER A 304 -0.89 -16.75 18.93
CA SER A 304 -0.09 -15.86 19.77
C SER A 304 -0.99 -15.17 20.80
N ILE A 305 -0.74 -15.46 22.05
CA ILE A 305 -1.41 -14.84 23.18
C ILE A 305 -0.37 -13.97 23.90
N PRO A 306 -0.49 -12.64 23.82
CA PRO A 306 0.48 -11.77 24.46
C PRO A 306 0.45 -11.96 25.98
N ARG A 307 1.62 -11.94 26.61
CA ARG A 307 1.70 -11.82 28.06
C ARG A 307 1.15 -10.45 28.43
N ILE A 308 0.04 -10.43 29.14
CA ILE A 308 -0.49 -9.19 29.72
C ILE A 308 0.52 -8.80 30.81
N SER A 309 1.37 -7.81 30.54
CA SER A 309 2.10 -7.16 31.61
C SER A 309 1.08 -6.56 32.55
N ASN A 310 1.24 -6.76 33.88
CA ASN A 310 0.39 -6.14 34.89
C ASN A 310 0.39 -4.62 34.69
N LYS A 311 -0.51 -4.12 33.85
CA LYS A 311 -0.65 -2.70 33.55
C LYS A 311 -1.36 -2.05 34.74
N ARG A 312 -0.81 -0.94 35.21
CA ARG A 312 -1.43 -0.16 36.26
C ARG A 312 -2.09 1.06 35.66
N ILE A 313 -3.34 1.27 36.00
CA ILE A 313 -4.11 2.44 35.57
C ILE A 313 -4.41 3.28 36.82
N LEU A 314 -4.06 4.55 36.74
CA LEU A 314 -4.33 5.50 37.78
C LEU A 314 -5.65 6.22 37.48
N PHE A 315 -6.56 6.24 38.46
CA PHE A 315 -7.73 7.10 38.47
C PHE A 315 -7.47 8.24 39.44
N VAL A 316 -7.40 9.47 38.93
CA VAL A 316 -7.32 10.69 39.76
C VAL A 316 -8.72 11.23 39.91
N SER A 317 -9.32 11.04 41.10
CA SER A 317 -10.70 11.39 41.37
C SER A 317 -10.90 11.80 42.83
N ASP A 318 -11.81 12.73 43.05
CA ASP A 318 -12.35 13.12 44.35
C ASP A 318 -13.62 12.33 44.72
N GLN A 319 -14.08 11.44 43.86
CA GLN A 319 -15.22 10.56 44.08
C GLN A 319 -14.76 9.19 44.60
N SER A 320 -15.52 8.63 45.54
CA SER A 320 -15.21 7.32 46.14
C SER A 320 -15.52 6.13 45.22
N LEU A 321 -16.44 6.30 44.26
CA LEU A 321 -16.86 5.25 43.33
C LEU A 321 -16.99 5.83 41.91
N LEU A 322 -16.26 5.24 40.97
CA LEU A 322 -16.35 5.54 39.55
C LEU A 322 -16.78 4.27 38.81
N PRO A 323 -17.87 4.31 38.02
CA PRO A 323 -18.25 3.20 37.15
C PRO A 323 -17.15 2.78 36.18
N SER A 324 -16.41 3.74 35.61
CA SER A 324 -15.26 3.48 34.75
C SER A 324 -14.17 2.67 35.44
N MET A 325 -13.81 3.06 36.68
CA MET A 325 -12.79 2.32 37.44
C MET A 325 -13.25 0.90 37.76
N THR A 326 -14.52 0.73 38.10
CA THR A 326 -15.14 -0.59 38.36
C THR A 326 -15.05 -1.44 37.09
N SER A 327 -15.44 -0.92 35.93
CA SER A 327 -15.36 -1.63 34.64
C SER A 327 -13.93 -2.02 34.29
N VAL A 328 -12.97 -1.11 34.45
CA VAL A 328 -11.56 -1.35 34.16
C VAL A 328 -10.94 -2.36 35.14
N SER A 329 -11.37 -2.38 36.40
CA SER A 329 -10.84 -3.34 37.38
C SER A 329 -11.22 -4.78 37.10
N LEU A 330 -12.27 -5.00 36.29
CA LEU A 330 -12.69 -6.34 35.83
C LEU A 330 -11.84 -6.87 34.66
N MET A 331 -10.97 -6.03 34.07
CA MET A 331 -10.12 -6.44 32.96
C MET A 331 -8.98 -7.33 33.44
N PRO A 332 -8.77 -8.51 32.81
CA PRO A 332 -7.66 -9.39 33.16
C PRO A 332 -6.30 -8.68 33.01
N GLY A 333 -5.42 -8.82 34.00
CA GLY A 333 -4.06 -8.27 33.96
C GLY A 333 -3.96 -6.75 34.10
N ILE A 334 -5.05 -6.07 34.47
CA ILE A 334 -5.04 -4.64 34.80
C ILE A 334 -5.22 -4.43 36.30
N GLY A 335 -4.27 -3.73 36.89
CA GLY A 335 -4.40 -3.21 38.25
C GLY A 335 -4.87 -1.76 38.24
N THR A 336 -5.95 -1.45 38.93
CA THR A 336 -6.42 -0.06 39.13
C THR A 336 -5.90 0.52 40.44
N THR A 337 -5.57 1.79 40.43
CA THR A 337 -5.17 2.56 41.61
C THR A 337 -5.98 3.87 41.60
N SER A 338 -6.56 4.26 42.75
CA SER A 338 -7.22 5.55 42.91
C SER A 338 -6.36 6.50 43.72
N ALA A 339 -6.37 7.77 43.34
CA ALA A 339 -5.73 8.85 44.10
C ALA A 339 -6.58 10.13 43.97
N THR A 340 -6.60 10.94 45.01
CA THR A 340 -7.32 12.25 45.01
C THR A 340 -6.50 13.36 44.35
N VAL A 341 -5.19 13.20 44.33
CA VAL A 341 -4.22 14.12 43.70
C VAL A 341 -3.29 13.37 42.76
N VAL A 342 -2.76 14.07 41.77
CA VAL A 342 -1.81 13.48 40.82
C VAL A 342 -0.49 13.17 41.54
N PRO A 343 -0.06 11.91 41.64
CA PRO A 343 1.20 11.55 42.30
C PRO A 343 2.43 11.95 41.46
N GLN A 344 3.56 12.14 42.12
CA GLN A 344 4.81 12.52 41.42
C GLN A 344 5.34 11.44 40.50
N ASP A 345 5.20 10.15 40.86
CA ASP A 345 5.68 9.01 40.06
C ASP A 345 4.56 8.48 39.17
N LEU A 346 4.35 9.14 38.02
CA LEU A 346 3.40 8.71 36.99
C LEU A 346 3.97 7.63 36.04
N ALA A 347 5.27 7.48 35.97
CA ALA A 347 5.92 6.56 35.02
C ALA A 347 5.52 5.08 35.21
N ARG A 348 5.10 4.71 36.43
CA ARG A 348 4.63 3.35 36.74
C ARG A 348 3.24 3.02 36.23
N PHE A 349 2.50 4.02 35.73
CA PHE A 349 1.15 3.84 35.21
C PHE A 349 1.16 3.85 33.67
N SER A 350 0.42 2.95 33.07
CA SER A 350 0.28 2.87 31.60
C SER A 350 -0.71 3.90 31.06
N VAL A 351 -1.75 4.21 31.87
CA VAL A 351 -2.78 5.20 31.54
C VAL A 351 -3.17 5.93 32.84
N VAL A 352 -3.40 7.23 32.75
CA VAL A 352 -3.94 8.07 33.83
C VAL A 352 -5.32 8.56 33.40
N VAL A 353 -6.33 8.31 34.21
CA VAL A 353 -7.71 8.81 34.03
C VAL A 353 -7.94 9.93 35.01
N VAL A 354 -8.20 11.12 34.51
CA VAL A 354 -8.52 12.30 35.32
C VAL A 354 -10.04 12.49 35.35
N ALA A 355 -10.66 12.18 36.48
CA ALA A 355 -12.11 12.19 36.70
C ALA A 355 -12.45 12.96 37.97
N LYS A 356 -11.82 14.12 38.20
CA LYS A 356 -12.14 15.01 39.33
C LYS A 356 -13.46 15.69 39.06
N ALA A 357 -14.41 15.54 40.00
CA ALA A 357 -15.74 16.09 39.87
C ALA A 357 -15.80 17.55 40.36
N ASP A 358 -15.37 17.78 41.57
CA ASP A 358 -15.57 19.05 42.32
C ASP A 358 -14.26 19.83 42.49
N GLN A 359 -13.12 19.13 42.61
CA GLN A 359 -11.83 19.75 42.87
C GLN A 359 -11.06 20.00 41.56
N SER A 360 -10.66 21.21 41.35
CA SER A 360 -9.81 21.59 40.20
C SER A 360 -8.39 21.02 40.34
N LEU A 361 -7.76 20.78 39.20
CA LEU A 361 -6.32 20.43 39.15
C LEU A 361 -5.49 21.66 39.55
N SER A 362 -4.54 21.49 40.45
CA SER A 362 -3.57 22.53 40.77
C SER A 362 -2.56 22.71 39.63
N SER A 363 -1.88 23.84 39.54
CA SER A 363 -0.82 24.08 38.53
C SER A 363 0.31 23.06 38.62
N GLY A 364 0.60 22.54 39.84
CA GLY A 364 1.58 21.46 40.03
C GLY A 364 1.12 20.14 39.39
N GLU A 365 -0.16 19.77 39.57
CA GLU A 365 -0.73 18.57 38.97
C GLU A 365 -0.76 18.66 37.42
N ILE A 366 -1.10 19.83 36.88
CA ILE A 366 -1.08 20.09 35.43
C ILE A 366 0.34 19.94 34.89
N SER A 367 1.34 20.47 35.59
CA SER A 367 2.75 20.33 35.19
C SER A 367 3.23 18.88 35.20
N LEU A 368 2.85 18.09 36.22
CA LEU A 368 3.17 16.65 36.30
C LEU A 368 2.52 15.88 35.12
N LEU A 369 1.25 16.13 34.83
CA LEU A 369 0.55 15.53 33.71
C LEU A 369 1.18 15.93 32.36
N SER A 370 1.54 17.21 32.21
CA SER A 370 2.21 17.71 31.01
C SER A 370 3.55 17.00 30.78
N SER A 371 4.37 16.86 31.83
CA SER A 371 5.65 16.15 31.73
C SER A 371 5.47 14.67 31.40
N TYR A 372 4.50 14.00 32.02
CA TYR A 372 4.15 12.62 31.75
C TYR A 372 3.70 12.42 30.31
N ILE A 373 2.81 13.27 29.80
CA ILE A 373 2.30 13.21 28.42
C ILE A 373 3.44 13.42 27.42
N ASN A 374 4.26 14.45 27.61
CA ASN A 374 5.38 14.74 26.71
C ASN A 374 6.40 13.60 26.65
N GLY A 375 6.55 12.82 27.72
CA GLY A 375 7.38 11.63 27.79
C GLY A 375 6.73 10.34 27.25
N GLY A 376 5.60 10.43 26.55
CA GLY A 376 4.90 9.27 25.96
C GLY A 376 3.74 8.74 26.80
N GLY A 377 3.41 9.39 27.91
CA GLY A 377 2.30 9.04 28.81
C GLY A 377 0.94 9.22 28.14
N LYS A 378 -0.06 8.52 28.66
CA LYS A 378 -1.42 8.49 28.10
C LYS A 378 -2.41 8.92 29.13
N VAL A 379 -3.22 9.93 28.80
CA VAL A 379 -4.15 10.55 29.75
C VAL A 379 -5.54 10.61 29.15
N ILE A 380 -6.56 10.24 29.96
CA ILE A 380 -7.97 10.40 29.65
C ILE A 380 -8.51 11.49 30.57
N PHE A 381 -9.03 12.56 30.00
CA PHE A 381 -9.79 13.57 30.75
C PHE A 381 -11.28 13.32 30.58
N ILE A 382 -11.99 13.15 31.71
CA ILE A 382 -13.44 13.00 31.74
C ILE A 382 -14.07 14.37 32.06
N ALA A 383 -15.08 14.76 31.28
CA ALA A 383 -15.81 16.01 31.52
C ALA A 383 -16.42 16.06 32.92
N SER A 384 -16.30 17.21 33.57
CA SER A 384 -16.79 17.47 34.94
C SER A 384 -17.03 18.94 35.16
N ASP A 385 -17.69 19.26 36.28
CA ASP A 385 -17.87 20.64 36.70
C ASP A 385 -16.51 21.32 36.97
N SER A 386 -15.55 20.59 37.54
CA SER A 386 -14.21 21.12 37.82
C SER A 386 -13.41 21.38 36.52
N LEU A 387 -13.52 20.51 35.51
CA LEU A 387 -12.87 20.71 34.22
C LEU A 387 -13.46 21.91 33.46
N ALA A 388 -14.78 22.15 33.60
CA ALA A 388 -15.43 23.31 33.02
C ALA A 388 -14.96 24.61 33.72
N ALA A 389 -14.84 24.62 35.04
CA ALA A 389 -14.35 25.76 35.82
C ALA A 389 -12.90 26.15 35.42
N GLN A 390 -12.10 25.20 34.96
CA GLN A 390 -10.72 25.39 34.48
C GLN A 390 -10.60 25.69 32.97
N GLY A 391 -11.70 25.97 32.30
CA GLY A 391 -11.70 26.26 30.86
C GLY A 391 -10.83 27.46 30.44
N ALA A 392 -10.50 28.36 31.37
CA ALA A 392 -9.60 29.49 31.15
C ALA A 392 -8.11 29.18 31.39
N ASP A 393 -7.78 28.03 31.98
CA ASP A 393 -6.38 27.64 32.24
C ASP A 393 -5.66 27.26 30.94
N LEU A 394 -4.73 28.12 30.54
CA LEU A 394 -4.03 27.97 29.26
C LEU A 394 -3.12 26.73 29.24
N GLU A 395 -2.52 26.33 30.34
CA GLU A 395 -1.64 25.17 30.41
C GLU A 395 -2.46 23.87 30.30
N LEU A 396 -3.58 23.79 30.99
CA LEU A 396 -4.50 22.66 30.85
C LEU A 396 -5.10 22.59 29.43
N GLN A 397 -5.48 23.74 28.86
CA GLN A 397 -6.04 23.79 27.51
C GLN A 397 -5.03 23.37 26.45
N LYS A 398 -3.72 23.51 26.68
CA LYS A 398 -2.69 22.99 25.75
C LYS A 398 -2.66 21.45 25.68
N LEU A 399 -3.05 20.76 26.73
CA LEU A 399 -3.07 19.31 26.80
C LEU A 399 -4.34 18.70 26.17
N LEU A 400 -5.49 19.37 26.28
CA LEU A 400 -6.77 18.84 25.83
C LEU A 400 -6.89 18.81 24.29
N PRO A 401 -7.55 17.81 23.70
CA PRO A 401 -7.87 17.77 22.26
C PRO A 401 -9.00 18.74 21.88
N VAL A 402 -9.63 19.37 22.87
CA VAL A 402 -10.75 20.28 22.71
C VAL A 402 -10.52 21.57 23.50
N ARG A 403 -11.18 22.64 23.07
CA ARG A 403 -11.35 23.86 23.89
C ARG A 403 -12.67 23.76 24.61
N THR A 404 -12.63 23.64 25.93
CA THR A 404 -13.80 23.53 26.78
C THR A 404 -14.45 24.90 26.97
N SER A 405 -15.77 24.93 27.12
CA SER A 405 -16.55 26.12 27.35
C SER A 405 -17.43 25.95 28.60
N ILE A 406 -18.73 26.01 28.45
CA ILE A 406 -19.70 25.93 29.55
C ILE A 406 -20.36 24.54 29.57
N ILE A 407 -20.92 24.21 30.73
CA ILE A 407 -21.76 23.02 30.85
C ILE A 407 -23.15 23.35 30.33
N GLU A 408 -23.66 22.49 29.48
CA GLU A 408 -25.01 22.53 28.96
C GLU A 408 -25.85 21.38 29.50
N THR A 409 -27.15 21.65 29.72
CA THR A 409 -28.12 20.67 30.22
C THR A 409 -29.26 20.53 29.22
N GLN A 410 -29.65 19.29 28.94
CA GLN A 410 -30.71 18.95 28.00
C GLN A 410 -31.80 18.10 28.67
N LYS A 411 -33.03 18.54 28.59
CA LYS A 411 -34.15 17.83 29.25
C LYS A 411 -34.50 16.48 28.61
N ARG A 412 -34.27 16.33 27.31
CA ARG A 412 -34.64 15.10 26.54
C ARG A 412 -33.46 14.16 26.26
N GLY A 413 -32.29 14.48 26.83
CA GLY A 413 -31.07 13.73 26.44
C GLY A 413 -30.65 13.99 24.98
N LEU A 414 -29.38 14.13 24.78
CA LEU A 414 -28.76 14.36 23.50
C LEU A 414 -28.22 13.03 23.01
N GLN A 415 -28.46 12.67 21.73
CA GLN A 415 -27.90 11.47 21.14
C GLN A 415 -26.51 11.76 20.62
N MET A 416 -25.64 10.75 20.71
CA MET A 416 -24.30 10.79 20.16
C MET A 416 -24.28 10.14 18.78
N LYS A 417 -23.36 10.59 17.93
CA LYS A 417 -23.11 10.03 16.60
C LYS A 417 -21.64 9.72 16.43
N VAL A 418 -21.34 8.56 15.88
CA VAL A 418 -20.00 8.23 15.43
C VAL A 418 -19.64 9.10 14.22
N ASN A 419 -18.63 9.95 14.38
CA ASN A 419 -18.12 10.83 13.34
C ASN A 419 -17.04 10.14 12.48
N GLN A 420 -16.22 9.31 13.14
CA GLN A 420 -15.25 8.44 12.47
C GLN A 420 -15.37 7.02 13.02
N SER A 421 -15.70 6.07 12.13
CA SER A 421 -15.68 4.66 12.48
C SER A 421 -14.23 4.21 12.66
N THR A 422 -13.95 3.64 13.81
CA THR A 422 -12.66 3.08 14.20
C THR A 422 -12.90 1.85 15.06
N ARG A 423 -11.88 1.01 15.24
CA ARG A 423 -11.98 -0.14 16.15
C ARG A 423 -12.46 0.23 17.55
N LEU A 424 -12.31 1.49 17.95
CA LEU A 424 -12.74 1.98 19.26
C LEU A 424 -14.25 2.24 19.30
N THR A 425 -14.85 2.60 18.16
CA THR A 425 -16.26 2.95 18.03
C THR A 425 -17.11 1.87 17.37
N ASP A 426 -16.45 0.93 16.64
CA ASP A 426 -17.14 -0.17 15.99
C ASP A 426 -17.77 -1.12 17.02
N ASP A 427 -18.91 -1.68 16.69
CA ASP A 427 -19.69 -2.59 17.52
C ASP A 427 -20.15 -2.01 18.87
N LEU A 428 -20.24 -0.68 19.00
CA LEU A 428 -20.81 0.00 20.14
C LEU A 428 -22.07 0.78 19.73
N ALA A 429 -23.17 0.56 20.42
CA ALA A 429 -24.43 1.28 20.22
C ALA A 429 -24.39 2.65 20.93
N LEU A 430 -23.48 3.54 20.49
CA LEU A 430 -23.28 4.86 21.11
C LEU A 430 -24.46 5.83 20.91
N ASP A 431 -25.29 5.59 19.92
CA ASP A 431 -26.53 6.32 19.63
C ASP A 431 -27.66 6.01 20.62
N ASP A 432 -27.59 4.89 21.35
CA ASP A 432 -28.53 4.57 22.45
C ASP A 432 -28.25 5.36 23.76
N ILE A 433 -27.11 6.06 23.81
CA ILE A 433 -26.72 6.81 24.99
C ILE A 433 -27.44 8.17 25.04
N ALA A 434 -28.20 8.41 26.07
CA ALA A 434 -28.82 9.68 26.34
C ALA A 434 -27.93 10.54 27.26
N VAL A 435 -27.44 11.66 26.75
CA VAL A 435 -26.61 12.61 27.50
C VAL A 435 -27.47 13.79 27.91
N TYR A 436 -27.66 13.95 29.20
CA TYR A 436 -28.49 15.02 29.79
C TYR A 436 -27.69 16.26 30.17
N LYS A 437 -26.41 16.08 30.51
CA LYS A 437 -25.48 17.14 30.87
C LYS A 437 -24.13 16.86 30.21
N TYR A 438 -23.55 17.86 29.58
CA TYR A 438 -22.26 17.70 28.89
C TYR A 438 -21.46 19.01 28.91
N LEU A 439 -20.15 18.88 28.78
CA LEU A 439 -19.28 20.03 28.65
C LEU A 439 -19.19 20.44 27.16
N ASN A 440 -19.78 21.61 26.87
CA ASN A 440 -19.70 22.14 25.51
C ASN A 440 -18.24 22.47 25.16
N ALA A 441 -17.81 22.00 24.02
CA ALA A 441 -16.42 22.10 23.58
C ALA A 441 -16.31 22.22 22.05
N THR A 442 -15.20 22.79 21.61
CA THR A 442 -14.86 22.86 20.19
C THR A 442 -13.55 22.11 19.94
N PRO A 443 -13.42 21.38 18.82
CA PRO A 443 -12.20 20.63 18.53
C PRO A 443 -11.01 21.57 18.30
N ARG A 444 -9.83 21.16 18.75
CA ARG A 444 -8.57 21.84 18.41
C ARG A 444 -8.07 21.39 17.05
N LEU A 445 -7.29 22.27 16.41
CA LEU A 445 -6.61 21.92 15.18
C LEU A 445 -5.65 20.73 15.42
N GLY A 446 -5.77 19.68 14.61
CA GLY A 446 -4.99 18.44 14.76
C GLY A 446 -5.60 17.41 15.71
N ALA A 447 -6.73 17.70 16.38
CA ALA A 447 -7.46 16.70 17.16
C ALA A 447 -8.37 15.86 16.25
N THR A 448 -8.48 14.57 16.58
CA THR A 448 -9.40 13.64 15.94
C THR A 448 -10.66 13.50 16.78
N ASN A 449 -11.83 13.77 16.17
CA ASN A 449 -13.13 13.61 16.81
C ASN A 449 -13.76 12.30 16.38
N LEU A 450 -13.88 11.36 17.29
CA LEU A 450 -14.45 10.04 17.03
C LEU A 450 -15.98 10.04 17.17
N VAL A 451 -16.47 10.69 18.24
CA VAL A 451 -17.90 10.75 18.56
C VAL A 451 -18.29 12.21 18.82
N VAL A 452 -19.40 12.62 18.24
CA VAL A 452 -19.96 13.97 18.40
C VAL A 452 -21.40 13.91 18.82
N ALA A 453 -21.85 14.95 19.55
CA ALA A 453 -23.26 15.17 19.81
C ALA A 453 -23.88 16.07 18.73
N ASP A 454 -25.19 16.32 18.82
CA ASP A 454 -25.90 17.32 18.02
C ASP A 454 -25.11 18.64 18.01
N LYS A 455 -25.07 19.32 16.86
CA LYS A 455 -24.26 20.53 16.62
C LYS A 455 -22.74 20.29 16.50
N GLY A 456 -22.26 19.04 16.51
CA GLY A 456 -20.84 18.71 16.28
C GLY A 456 -19.95 18.88 17.53
N THR A 457 -20.52 18.98 18.72
CA THR A 457 -19.77 19.02 19.98
C THR A 457 -19.03 17.69 20.20
N PRO A 458 -17.70 17.69 20.41
CA PRO A 458 -16.94 16.47 20.66
C PRO A 458 -17.37 15.77 21.95
N MET A 459 -17.71 14.48 21.85
CA MET A 459 -18.01 13.61 22.98
C MET A 459 -16.91 12.59 23.24
N LEU A 460 -16.17 12.23 22.19
CA LEU A 460 -14.94 11.45 22.29
C LEU A 460 -13.95 12.02 21.28
N ALA A 461 -12.85 12.57 21.78
CA ALA A 461 -11.81 13.14 20.93
C ALA A 461 -10.43 12.81 21.48
N PHE A 462 -9.42 12.75 20.61
CA PHE A 462 -8.04 12.56 21.05
C PHE A 462 -7.05 13.40 20.22
N THR A 463 -5.88 13.62 20.79
CA THR A 463 -4.76 14.28 20.14
C THR A 463 -3.43 13.71 20.63
N ALA A 464 -2.41 13.76 19.78
CA ALA A 464 -1.05 13.55 20.23
C ALA A 464 -0.48 14.85 20.81
N VAL A 465 0.21 14.75 21.95
CA VAL A 465 0.92 15.85 22.59
C VAL A 465 2.31 15.37 22.96
N GLY A 466 3.36 15.93 22.36
CA GLY A 466 4.70 15.37 22.48
C GLY A 466 4.73 13.93 21.92
N GLU A 467 5.22 13.00 22.73
CA GLU A 467 5.21 11.57 22.39
C GLU A 467 3.98 10.83 22.97
N GLY A 468 3.14 11.52 23.74
CA GLY A 468 1.98 10.96 24.41
C GLY A 468 0.67 11.16 23.69
N THR A 469 -0.39 10.60 24.27
CA THR A 469 -1.75 10.68 23.73
C THR A 469 -2.71 11.17 24.81
N VAL A 470 -3.53 12.15 24.48
CA VAL A 470 -4.57 12.66 25.35
C VAL A 470 -5.94 12.41 24.74
N VAL A 471 -6.83 11.82 25.54
CA VAL A 471 -8.22 11.55 25.19
C VAL A 471 -9.12 12.46 26.04
N TYR A 472 -10.16 12.95 25.43
CA TYR A 472 -11.24 13.67 26.06
C TYR A 472 -12.54 12.89 25.93
N VAL A 473 -13.23 12.69 27.04
CA VAL A 473 -14.59 12.14 27.15
C VAL A 473 -15.52 13.26 27.60
N GLY A 474 -16.44 13.67 26.73
CA GLY A 474 -17.27 14.89 26.90
C GLY A 474 -18.46 14.76 27.86
N PHE A 475 -18.61 13.62 28.52
CA PHE A 475 -19.66 13.34 29.50
C PHE A 475 -19.05 12.78 30.79
N SER A 476 -19.68 13.11 31.92
CA SER A 476 -19.17 12.71 33.22
C SER A 476 -19.46 11.24 33.53
N ASP A 477 -18.60 10.66 34.36
CA ASP A 477 -18.71 9.31 34.92
C ASP A 477 -19.36 9.33 36.33
N GLN A 478 -19.95 10.46 36.71
CA GLN A 478 -20.58 10.64 38.02
C GLN A 478 -21.89 9.86 38.12
N LEU A 479 -22.14 9.27 39.31
CA LEU A 479 -23.39 8.63 39.69
C LEU A 479 -24.26 9.55 40.51
N GLY A 480 -25.56 9.22 40.62
CA GLY A 480 -26.52 9.86 41.50
C GLY A 480 -27.63 10.62 40.78
N GLU A 481 -28.39 11.46 41.51
CA GLU A 481 -29.55 12.20 40.99
C GLU A 481 -29.18 13.21 39.88
N MET A 482 -27.89 13.54 39.76
CA MET A 482 -27.36 14.45 38.76
C MET A 482 -26.48 13.72 37.74
N ALA A 483 -26.74 12.44 37.46
CA ALA A 483 -26.01 11.71 36.45
C ALA A 483 -26.07 12.44 35.09
N TRP A 484 -24.91 12.64 34.47
CA TRP A 484 -24.81 13.36 33.19
C TRP A 484 -25.36 12.57 32.00
N ASN A 485 -25.46 11.27 32.15
CA ASN A 485 -25.86 10.34 31.07
C ASN A 485 -26.38 9.02 31.66
N ASN A 486 -26.92 8.15 30.81
CA ASN A 486 -27.38 6.82 31.19
C ASN A 486 -26.39 5.71 30.80
N PHE A 487 -25.19 6.05 30.31
CA PHE A 487 -24.27 5.09 29.70
C PHE A 487 -23.83 3.98 30.66
N HIS A 488 -23.57 4.31 31.91
CA HIS A 488 -23.18 3.32 32.93
C HIS A 488 -24.24 2.21 33.18
N ASN A 489 -25.48 2.41 32.73
CA ASN A 489 -26.54 1.41 32.79
C ASN A 489 -26.66 0.53 31.55
N LEU A 490 -25.89 0.82 30.49
CA LEU A 490 -25.91 0.07 29.22
C LEU A 490 -24.83 -1.01 29.19
N PRO A 491 -25.09 -2.16 28.54
CA PRO A 491 -24.11 -3.24 28.41
C PRO A 491 -22.81 -2.80 27.75
N ASP A 492 -22.85 -1.79 26.89
CA ASP A 492 -21.70 -1.27 26.13
C ASP A 492 -20.74 -0.43 26.96
N PHE A 493 -21.14 -0.02 28.19
CA PHE A 493 -20.28 0.81 29.04
C PHE A 493 -18.95 0.11 29.41
N PRO A 494 -18.94 -1.11 29.96
CA PRO A 494 -17.69 -1.80 30.23
C PRO A 494 -16.91 -2.12 28.95
N VAL A 495 -17.60 -2.42 27.83
CA VAL A 495 -16.96 -2.71 26.54
C VAL A 495 -16.24 -1.45 26.02
N PHE A 496 -16.85 -0.28 26.14
CA PHE A 496 -16.22 1.00 25.77
C PHE A 496 -14.93 1.24 26.56
N TRP A 497 -14.96 1.07 27.88
CA TRP A 497 -13.77 1.26 28.70
C TRP A 497 -12.69 0.23 28.42
N PHE A 498 -13.10 -1.01 28.13
CA PHE A 498 -12.22 -2.08 27.70
C PHE A 498 -11.47 -1.69 26.42
N LYS A 499 -12.21 -1.25 25.40
CA LYS A 499 -11.63 -0.81 24.11
C LYS A 499 -10.73 0.42 24.29
N LEU A 500 -11.18 1.43 25.02
CA LEU A 500 -10.45 2.68 25.23
C LEU A 500 -9.12 2.47 25.97
N VAL A 501 -9.17 1.76 27.08
CA VAL A 501 -7.99 1.48 27.90
C VAL A 501 -7.05 0.50 27.19
N GLY A 502 -7.59 -0.50 26.51
CA GLY A 502 -6.84 -1.44 25.67
C GLY A 502 -6.07 -0.72 24.56
N TRP A 503 -6.76 0.17 23.86
CA TRP A 503 -6.16 0.98 22.79
C TRP A 503 -5.03 1.87 23.30
N LEU A 504 -5.26 2.63 24.38
CA LEU A 504 -4.25 3.47 24.99
C LEU A 504 -3.12 2.67 25.63
N GLY A 505 -3.47 1.61 26.34
CA GLY A 505 -2.51 0.79 27.05
C GLY A 505 -1.55 0.02 26.14
N GLY A 506 -1.78 0.03 24.82
CA GLY A 506 -0.97 -0.73 23.86
C GLY A 506 -1.07 -2.25 24.10
N SER A 507 -2.09 -2.72 24.83
CA SER A 507 -2.58 -4.08 24.70
C SER A 507 -3.38 -4.09 23.42
N GLY A 508 -2.70 -4.36 22.29
CA GLY A 508 -3.36 -4.56 21.01
C GLY A 508 -4.48 -5.58 21.20
N ASP A 509 -5.57 -5.39 20.47
CA ASP A 509 -6.59 -6.43 20.36
C ASP A 509 -5.89 -7.75 20.06
N ILE A 510 -6.31 -8.83 20.71
CA ILE A 510 -5.74 -10.15 20.50
C ILE A 510 -5.74 -10.56 19.02
N SER A 511 -6.65 -9.98 18.23
CA SER A 511 -6.71 -10.11 16.78
C SER A 511 -5.49 -9.52 16.06
N GLU A 512 -4.79 -8.53 16.65
CA GLU A 512 -3.56 -7.97 16.09
C GLU A 512 -2.35 -8.91 16.21
N TYR A 513 -2.45 -9.88 17.11
CA TYR A 513 -1.44 -10.91 17.31
C TYR A 513 -1.73 -12.18 16.53
N ASN A 514 -2.93 -12.27 15.90
CA ASN A 514 -3.38 -13.46 15.18
C ASN A 514 -4.01 -13.05 13.86
N LEU A 515 -3.22 -13.04 12.82
CA LEU A 515 -3.60 -12.56 11.49
C LEU A 515 -3.81 -13.73 10.53
N LYS A 516 -4.47 -13.43 9.41
CA LYS A 516 -4.49 -14.30 8.23
C LYS A 516 -3.41 -13.89 7.25
N THR A 517 -2.95 -14.84 6.45
CA THR A 517 -2.07 -14.54 5.31
C THR A 517 -2.75 -13.55 4.35
N GLY A 518 -1.95 -12.70 3.72
CA GLY A 518 -2.43 -11.59 2.89
C GLY A 518 -2.77 -10.31 3.67
N ALA A 519 -2.77 -10.33 5.01
CA ALA A 519 -2.92 -9.10 5.80
C ALA A 519 -1.74 -8.15 5.55
N ILE A 520 -2.01 -6.85 5.70
CA ILE A 520 -1.00 -5.81 5.51
C ILE A 520 -0.97 -4.91 6.75
N SER A 521 0.24 -4.66 7.26
CA SER A 521 0.47 -3.68 8.33
C SER A 521 1.41 -2.58 7.85
N THR A 522 1.15 -1.34 8.29
CA THR A 522 2.03 -0.20 8.03
C THR A 522 2.68 0.24 9.35
N LEU A 523 4.00 0.26 9.36
CA LEU A 523 4.80 0.65 10.52
C LEU A 523 5.02 2.16 10.53
N SER A 524 5.22 2.73 11.71
CA SER A 524 5.48 4.18 11.86
C SER A 524 6.77 4.61 11.15
N LYS A 525 7.78 3.74 11.19
CA LYS A 525 9.08 3.91 10.51
C LYS A 525 9.53 2.60 9.90
N GLU A 526 10.47 2.69 8.96
CA GLU A 526 11.16 1.52 8.42
C GLU A 526 11.94 0.83 9.53
N GLN A 527 11.77 -0.48 9.67
CA GLN A 527 12.46 -1.29 10.68
C GLN A 527 12.64 -2.72 10.23
N GLN A 528 13.58 -3.38 10.84
CA GLN A 528 13.85 -4.80 10.62
C GLN A 528 12.77 -5.64 11.29
N ILE A 529 12.22 -6.60 10.55
CA ILE A 529 11.25 -7.59 11.01
C ILE A 529 11.79 -8.99 10.76
N LYS A 530 11.40 -9.96 11.60
CA LYS A 530 11.63 -11.36 11.32
C LYS A 530 10.35 -11.97 10.74
N THR A 531 10.50 -12.71 9.66
CA THR A 531 9.44 -13.46 8.98
C THR A 531 9.76 -14.96 9.08
N PRO A 532 8.81 -15.85 8.79
CA PRO A 532 9.09 -17.29 8.71
C PRO A 532 10.20 -17.63 7.71
N ASP A 533 10.37 -16.82 6.66
CA ASP A 533 11.31 -17.03 5.57
C ASP A 533 12.68 -16.37 5.79
N GLY A 534 12.81 -15.51 6.79
CA GLY A 534 14.06 -14.80 7.08
C GLY A 534 13.84 -13.44 7.73
N THR A 535 14.69 -12.48 7.41
CA THR A 535 14.63 -11.13 7.97
C THR A 535 14.58 -10.11 6.84
N GLU A 536 13.68 -9.16 6.94
CA GLU A 536 13.54 -8.06 5.97
C GLU A 536 13.44 -6.70 6.66
N THR A 537 13.80 -5.64 5.94
CA THR A 537 13.66 -4.25 6.40
C THR A 537 12.59 -3.57 5.58
N THR A 538 11.51 -3.16 6.23
CA THR A 538 10.35 -2.58 5.53
C THR A 538 9.55 -1.64 6.43
N LYS A 539 8.79 -0.76 5.80
CA LYS A 539 7.75 0.05 6.45
C LYS A 539 6.36 -0.54 6.27
N ARG A 540 6.16 -1.38 5.23
CA ARG A 540 4.88 -2.00 4.91
C ARG A 540 5.06 -3.51 4.86
N VAL A 541 4.49 -4.21 5.82
CA VAL A 541 4.59 -5.66 5.95
C VAL A 541 3.41 -6.30 5.23
N LEU A 542 3.70 -7.15 4.24
CA LEU A 542 2.74 -8.10 3.69
C LEU A 542 3.01 -9.45 4.37
N TYR A 543 2.02 -9.99 5.08
CA TYR A 543 2.12 -11.29 5.73
C TYR A 543 1.86 -12.40 4.70
N SER A 544 2.85 -12.67 3.85
CA SER A 544 2.72 -13.57 2.70
C SER A 544 2.89 -15.05 3.03
N SER A 545 3.50 -15.38 4.16
CA SER A 545 3.76 -16.75 4.59
C SER A 545 3.04 -17.06 5.90
N ALA A 546 2.58 -18.30 6.08
CA ALA A 546 2.06 -18.76 7.37
C ALA A 546 3.21 -19.02 8.34
N GLY A 547 3.04 -18.62 9.62
CA GLY A 547 4.08 -18.78 10.62
C GLY A 547 4.12 -17.67 11.66
N LEU A 548 5.24 -17.53 12.34
CA LEU A 548 5.47 -16.53 13.37
C LEU A 548 6.32 -15.38 12.83
N TYR A 549 5.82 -14.17 13.00
CA TYR A 549 6.52 -12.92 12.67
C TYR A 549 6.91 -12.19 13.94
N GLU A 550 8.12 -11.60 13.97
CA GLU A 550 8.49 -10.65 15.01
C GLU A 550 8.50 -9.23 14.44
N VAL A 551 7.52 -8.43 14.83
CA VAL A 551 7.29 -7.08 14.32
C VAL A 551 7.19 -6.12 15.50
N ALA A 552 8.05 -5.11 15.58
CA ALA A 552 8.05 -4.10 16.65
C ALA A 552 8.04 -4.70 18.07
N GLY A 553 8.79 -5.79 18.29
CA GLY A 553 8.87 -6.48 19.59
C GLY A 553 7.63 -7.32 19.93
N ARG A 554 6.72 -7.55 18.98
CA ARG A 554 5.55 -8.41 19.13
C ARG A 554 5.71 -9.67 18.30
N THR A 555 5.32 -10.81 18.83
CA THR A 555 5.20 -12.05 18.07
C THR A 555 3.78 -12.16 17.52
N ILE A 556 3.66 -12.17 16.20
CA ILE A 556 2.39 -12.24 15.48
C ILE A 556 2.28 -13.61 14.83
N ALA A 557 1.19 -14.32 15.10
CA ALA A 557 0.84 -15.57 14.47
C ALA A 557 0.07 -15.29 13.18
N VAL A 558 0.51 -15.87 12.08
CA VAL A 558 -0.11 -15.72 10.76
C VAL A 558 -0.49 -17.08 10.22
N ASN A 559 -1.74 -17.24 9.83
CA ASN A 559 -2.29 -18.52 9.39
C ASN A 559 -3.02 -18.38 8.07
N LEU A 560 -3.08 -19.46 7.30
CA LEU A 560 -3.81 -19.47 6.03
C LEU A 560 -5.32 -19.32 6.26
N TYR A 561 -5.95 -20.17 7.04
CA TYR A 561 -7.40 -20.19 7.35
C TYR A 561 -8.29 -19.88 6.14
N ASN A 562 -8.15 -20.64 5.07
CA ASN A 562 -8.91 -20.47 3.85
C ASN A 562 -9.42 -21.83 3.34
N ASP A 563 -10.75 -22.03 3.37
CA ASP A 563 -11.40 -23.25 2.92
C ASP A 563 -11.18 -23.53 1.42
N LYS A 564 -11.15 -22.48 0.61
CA LYS A 564 -11.00 -22.58 -0.85
C LYS A 564 -9.58 -22.90 -1.28
N GLU A 565 -8.58 -22.25 -0.67
CA GLU A 565 -7.16 -22.52 -0.95
C GLU A 565 -6.74 -23.91 -0.46
N SER A 566 -7.36 -24.40 0.61
CA SER A 566 -7.13 -25.76 1.13
C SER A 566 -7.81 -26.86 0.29
N ASP A 567 -8.74 -26.50 -0.61
CA ASP A 567 -9.40 -27.46 -1.49
C ASP A 567 -8.56 -27.76 -2.74
N THR A 568 -7.58 -28.60 -2.58
CA THR A 568 -6.71 -29.06 -3.68
C THR A 568 -7.37 -30.08 -4.61
N THR A 569 -8.64 -30.43 -4.39
CA THR A 569 -9.41 -31.34 -5.24
C THR A 569 -10.07 -30.63 -6.42
N ILE A 570 -10.01 -29.28 -6.48
CA ILE A 570 -10.60 -28.49 -7.56
C ILE A 570 -9.70 -28.54 -8.79
N ASP A 571 -10.32 -28.85 -9.92
CA ASP A 571 -9.66 -28.81 -11.24
C ASP A 571 -10.16 -27.60 -12.04
N ALA A 572 -9.26 -26.64 -12.30
CA ALA A 572 -9.55 -25.44 -13.08
C ALA A 572 -9.42 -25.64 -14.61
N SER A 573 -9.62 -26.86 -15.12
CA SER A 573 -9.57 -27.16 -16.57
C SER A 573 -10.64 -26.39 -17.35
N ASP A 574 -11.76 -26.03 -16.74
CA ASP A 574 -12.80 -25.18 -17.34
C ASP A 574 -12.28 -23.76 -17.67
N VAL A 575 -11.37 -23.21 -16.89
CA VAL A 575 -10.72 -21.92 -17.15
C VAL A 575 -9.89 -22.01 -18.43
N MET A 576 -9.13 -23.09 -18.60
CA MET A 576 -8.35 -23.36 -19.81
C MET A 576 -9.24 -23.54 -21.04
N GLU A 577 -10.36 -24.26 -20.90
CA GLU A 577 -11.32 -24.44 -21.99
C GLU A 577 -11.96 -23.12 -22.41
N ARG A 578 -12.40 -22.30 -21.46
CA ARG A 578 -12.96 -20.96 -21.73
C ARG A 578 -11.92 -20.02 -22.34
N ALA A 579 -10.68 -20.10 -21.90
CA ALA A 579 -9.58 -19.30 -22.44
C ALA A 579 -9.21 -19.68 -23.89
N SER A 580 -9.36 -20.96 -24.27
CA SER A 580 -9.04 -21.47 -25.61
C SER A 580 -10.20 -21.42 -26.60
N SER A 581 -11.46 -21.34 -26.14
CA SER A 581 -12.65 -21.41 -26.98
C SER A 581 -12.81 -20.21 -27.92
N LYS A 582 -12.19 -19.08 -27.64
CA LYS A 582 -12.20 -17.86 -28.50
C LYS A 582 -11.19 -17.86 -29.62
N ASP A 583 -10.18 -18.71 -29.61
CA ASP A 583 -9.15 -18.77 -30.68
C ASP A 583 -9.71 -19.24 -32.03
N LYS A 584 -11.01 -19.63 -32.10
CA LYS A 584 -11.67 -20.09 -33.33
C LYS A 584 -12.48 -19.03 -34.07
N HIS A 585 -12.73 -17.86 -33.48
CA HIS A 585 -13.48 -16.79 -34.11
C HIS A 585 -12.81 -15.43 -33.88
N ASP A 586 -12.15 -14.96 -34.86
CA ASP A 586 -11.45 -13.72 -35.12
C ASP A 586 -9.92 -13.88 -35.07
N VAL A 587 -9.39 -14.04 -36.27
CA VAL A 587 -8.04 -13.57 -36.57
C VAL A 587 -8.08 -12.06 -36.29
N VAL A 588 -7.82 -11.68 -35.03
CA VAL A 588 -7.53 -10.30 -34.67
C VAL A 588 -6.33 -9.93 -35.53
N ARG A 589 -6.52 -9.11 -36.55
CA ARG A 589 -5.44 -8.45 -37.29
C ARG A 589 -4.51 -7.91 -36.23
N ALA A 590 -3.28 -8.41 -36.23
CA ALA A 590 -2.24 -7.94 -35.31
C ALA A 590 -2.29 -6.43 -35.30
N LYS A 591 -2.72 -5.84 -34.18
CA LYS A 591 -2.70 -4.39 -34.03
C LYS A 591 -1.25 -4.00 -34.11
N THR A 592 -0.91 -3.29 -35.17
CA THR A 592 0.39 -2.68 -35.31
C THR A 592 0.45 -1.48 -34.39
N TYR A 593 1.50 -1.38 -33.63
CA TYR A 593 1.81 -0.22 -32.80
C TYR A 593 2.37 0.89 -33.70
N GLU A 594 1.81 2.09 -33.62
CA GLU A 594 2.34 3.26 -34.31
C GLU A 594 3.59 3.76 -33.56
N SER A 595 4.77 3.35 -34.02
CA SER A 595 6.04 3.89 -33.54
C SER A 595 6.37 5.18 -34.27
N LYS A 596 6.69 6.25 -33.53
CA LYS A 596 7.16 7.51 -34.07
C LYS A 596 8.67 7.51 -34.12
N ASN A 597 9.24 7.22 -35.29
CA ASN A 597 10.67 7.30 -35.50
C ASN A 597 11.07 8.72 -35.89
N TYR A 598 11.72 9.43 -34.98
CA TYR A 598 12.20 10.79 -35.19
C TYR A 598 13.46 10.81 -36.05
N LEU A 599 13.53 11.71 -37.03
CA LEU A 599 14.65 11.86 -37.95
C LEU A 599 15.59 13.02 -37.56
N ASP A 600 15.33 13.70 -36.47
CA ASP A 600 16.07 14.86 -35.96
C ASP A 600 17.56 14.54 -35.76
N THR A 601 17.90 13.43 -35.16
CA THR A 601 19.29 12.99 -34.90
C THR A 601 20.09 12.86 -36.21
N ILE A 602 19.49 12.26 -37.25
CA ILE A 602 20.12 12.10 -38.56
C ILE A 602 20.31 13.46 -39.22
N MET A 603 19.30 14.35 -39.11
CA MET A 603 19.37 15.69 -39.66
C MET A 603 20.45 16.56 -38.98
N ILE A 604 20.57 16.45 -37.65
CA ILE A 604 21.62 17.14 -36.89
C ILE A 604 23.02 16.65 -37.32
N ALA A 605 23.20 15.35 -37.51
CA ALA A 605 24.48 14.80 -38.00
C ALA A 605 24.84 15.34 -39.40
N LEU A 606 23.84 15.43 -40.30
CA LEU A 606 24.02 16.04 -41.62
C LEU A 606 24.38 17.53 -41.54
N VAL A 607 23.73 18.28 -40.65
CA VAL A 607 24.07 19.72 -40.41
C VAL A 607 25.50 19.86 -39.94
N LEU A 608 25.98 19.04 -39.00
CA LEU A 608 27.37 19.06 -38.54
C LEU A 608 28.35 18.80 -39.68
N LEU A 609 28.04 17.84 -40.56
CA LEU A 609 28.88 17.55 -41.73
C LEU A 609 28.94 18.73 -42.71
N LEU A 610 27.79 19.39 -42.96
CA LEU A 610 27.72 20.60 -43.78
C LEU A 610 28.51 21.79 -43.21
N VAL A 611 28.47 21.97 -41.89
CA VAL A 611 29.25 23.01 -41.20
C VAL A 611 30.76 22.74 -41.32
N ILE A 612 31.21 21.51 -41.19
CA ILE A 612 32.61 21.12 -41.42
C ILE A 612 33.02 21.42 -42.86
N LEU A 613 32.15 21.09 -43.83
CA LEU A 613 32.39 21.40 -45.25
C LEU A 613 32.46 22.90 -45.50
N GLU A 614 31.62 23.70 -44.86
CA GLU A 614 31.64 25.18 -44.93
C GLU A 614 32.98 25.70 -44.44
N LEU A 615 33.44 25.29 -43.24
CA LEU A 615 34.73 25.67 -42.70
C LEU A 615 35.90 25.31 -43.60
N TYR A 616 35.86 24.13 -44.24
CA TYR A 616 36.86 23.72 -45.20
C TYR A 616 36.90 24.64 -46.43
N ILE A 617 35.73 25.03 -46.97
CA ILE A 617 35.66 25.94 -48.12
C ILE A 617 36.15 27.35 -47.77
N ILE A 618 35.78 27.87 -46.59
CA ILE A 618 36.25 29.18 -46.07
C ILE A 618 37.77 29.16 -45.96
N LYS A 619 38.37 28.13 -45.37
CA LYS A 619 39.82 27.96 -45.28
C LYS A 619 40.51 27.89 -46.67
N LYS A 620 39.91 27.19 -47.62
CA LYS A 620 40.46 27.06 -49.01
C LYS A 620 40.38 28.37 -49.77
N ARG A 621 39.42 29.26 -49.43
CA ARG A 621 39.31 30.60 -50.03
C ARG A 621 40.24 31.65 -49.37
N GLY A 622 40.93 31.30 -48.31
CA GLY A 622 41.81 32.21 -47.58
C GLY A 622 41.07 33.33 -46.82
N GLU A 623 39.81 33.08 -46.47
CA GLU A 623 38.97 34.02 -45.72
C GLU A 623 39.02 33.75 -44.20
N LEU A 624 39.86 32.80 -43.78
CA LEU A 624 40.22 32.48 -42.38
C LEU A 624 41.70 32.66 -42.18
#